data_091d03ea1f6925868b46005637033cce
#
_entry.id   091d03ea1f6925868b46005637033cce
#
_cell.length_a   1.000
_cell.length_b   1.000
_cell.length_c   1.000
_cell.angle_alpha   90.00
_cell.angle_beta   90.00
_cell.angle_gamma   90.00
#
_symmetry.space_group_name_H-M   'P 1'
#
loop_
_entity.id
_entity.type
_entity.pdbx_description
1 polymer ?
#
loop_
_entity_poly.entity_id
_entity_poly.type
_entity_poly.pdbx_seq_one_letter_code
_entity_poly.pdbx_strand_id
1 'polypeptide(L)'
;MELEPIAPADAKEMFLSHRRDEVSEATLQGYHYRLKPFVKWCEQEGFGNLNDLTARSLHEYRLWRKEDGDLKTITLKGQLSTLRVFLKFLESIDGAEQGLHDKLLVPSVEDEEAVSNSMLEAERSEHILRYLSKYEYASKRHTLFAVLWHTGCRMGAAHSMDVSDFDRESQALKVRHRPDTGTHLKNKQAGERICALSEEVCEVLEDYINVTRDDVTDDHGREPLFTTQYGRMHRSKIREMVYAVSRPCAYGKECPHGREPDSCEAGNYTQASKCPSSVSPHDIRRGAITHLLRNEVPKQVVSDRVNSSPETLEKHYSQLTEEEKMEQRRDYFEDV
;
A
#
# COMPACT_ATOMS: atom_id res chain seq x y z
N MET A 1 0.78 32.48 28.69
CA MET A 1 -0.31 32.32 27.72
C MET A 1 -1.38 31.52 28.45
N GLU A 2 -2.60 31.97 28.46
CA GLU A 2 -3.69 31.25 29.10
C GLU A 2 -4.15 30.14 28.14
N LEU A 3 -4.28 28.92 28.61
CA LEU A 3 -4.67 27.81 27.78
C LEU A 3 -6.20 27.81 27.58
N GLU A 4 -6.65 27.49 26.37
CA GLU A 4 -8.06 27.41 26.02
C GLU A 4 -8.57 25.99 26.26
N PRO A 5 -9.56 25.75 27.14
CA PRO A 5 -10.09 24.45 27.44
C PRO A 5 -10.70 23.77 26.20
N ILE A 6 -10.32 22.53 25.92
CA ILE A 6 -10.86 21.76 24.81
C ILE A 6 -11.00 20.28 25.16
N ALA A 7 -12.16 19.70 24.87
CA ALA A 7 -12.39 18.27 25.08
C ALA A 7 -11.67 17.42 24.01
N PRO A 8 -11.23 16.17 24.36
CA PRO A 8 -10.48 15.31 23.43
C PRO A 8 -11.19 15.04 22.10
N ALA A 9 -12.50 14.81 22.12
CA ALA A 9 -13.28 14.53 20.93
C ALA A 9 -13.40 15.76 20.04
N ASP A 10 -13.68 16.93 20.62
CA ASP A 10 -13.84 18.19 19.90
C ASP A 10 -12.52 18.63 19.27
N ALA A 11 -11.42 18.51 20.02
CA ALA A 11 -10.07 18.77 19.54
C ALA A 11 -9.70 17.90 18.33
N LYS A 12 -10.04 16.60 18.37
CA LYS A 12 -9.81 15.70 17.25
C LYS A 12 -10.61 16.13 16.01
N GLU A 13 -11.88 16.46 16.14
CA GLU A 13 -12.70 16.90 15.00
C GLU A 13 -12.19 18.24 14.44
N MET A 14 -11.77 19.18 15.30
CA MET A 14 -11.15 20.44 14.89
C MET A 14 -9.85 20.20 14.12
N PHE A 15 -8.99 19.31 14.61
CA PHE A 15 -7.77 18.91 13.91
C PHE A 15 -8.07 18.29 12.54
N LEU A 16 -9.01 17.36 12.44
CA LEU A 16 -9.38 16.72 11.18
C LEU A 16 -9.94 17.76 10.18
N SER A 17 -10.74 18.71 10.65
CA SER A 17 -11.26 19.80 9.84
C SER A 17 -10.13 20.71 9.33
N HIS A 18 -9.19 21.08 10.19
CA HIS A 18 -8.01 21.87 9.83
C HIS A 18 -7.14 21.17 8.76
N ARG A 19 -6.97 19.84 8.87
CA ARG A 19 -6.12 19.07 7.95
C ARG A 19 -6.81 18.68 6.63
N ARG A 20 -8.13 18.91 6.50
CA ARG A 20 -8.93 18.44 5.36
C ARG A 20 -8.42 18.94 4.01
N ASP A 21 -8.03 20.19 3.93
CA ASP A 21 -7.56 20.82 2.69
C ASP A 21 -6.05 20.60 2.43
N GLU A 22 -5.31 20.10 3.43
CA GLU A 22 -3.86 19.94 3.33
C GLU A 22 -3.41 18.53 2.98
N VAL A 23 -4.22 17.52 3.32
CA VAL A 23 -3.86 16.11 3.15
C VAL A 23 -4.89 15.35 2.31
N SER A 24 -4.49 14.18 1.78
CA SER A 24 -5.44 13.32 1.08
C SER A 24 -6.49 12.75 2.05
N GLU A 25 -7.68 12.44 1.52
CA GLU A 25 -8.75 11.80 2.30
C GLU A 25 -8.29 10.51 3.01
N ALA A 26 -7.46 9.69 2.35
CA ALA A 26 -6.87 8.50 2.96
C ALA A 26 -5.96 8.82 4.16
N THR A 27 -5.23 9.95 4.12
CA THR A 27 -4.42 10.42 5.24
C THR A 27 -5.32 10.93 6.36
N LEU A 28 -6.37 11.68 6.03
CA LEU A 28 -7.35 12.18 7.00
C LEU A 28 -8.04 11.02 7.73
N GLN A 29 -8.48 10.02 6.98
CA GLN A 29 -9.03 8.78 7.55
C GLN A 29 -8.01 8.06 8.44
N GLY A 30 -6.73 8.02 8.02
CA GLY A 30 -5.64 7.49 8.82
C GLY A 30 -5.47 8.23 10.15
N TYR A 31 -5.54 9.56 10.15
CA TYR A 31 -5.51 10.37 11.36
C TYR A 31 -6.69 10.07 12.28
N HIS A 32 -7.90 10.01 11.72
CA HIS A 32 -9.12 9.67 12.47
C HIS A 32 -8.96 8.34 13.24
N TYR A 33 -8.57 7.26 12.55
CA TYR A 33 -8.41 5.94 13.16
C TYR A 33 -7.25 5.87 14.15
N ARG A 34 -6.14 6.56 13.90
CA ARG A 34 -4.97 6.54 14.79
C ARG A 34 -5.18 7.36 16.06
N LEU A 35 -6.00 8.41 16.03
CA LEU A 35 -6.33 9.23 17.20
C LEU A 35 -7.48 8.66 18.02
N LYS A 36 -8.33 7.79 17.45
CA LYS A 36 -9.45 7.17 18.17
C LYS A 36 -9.05 6.50 19.50
N PRO A 37 -7.95 5.70 19.57
CA PRO A 37 -7.50 5.13 20.84
C PRO A 37 -7.08 6.18 21.86
N PHE A 38 -6.51 7.30 21.44
CA PHE A 38 -6.13 8.38 22.36
C PHE A 38 -7.37 9.06 22.98
N VAL A 39 -8.38 9.35 22.19
CA VAL A 39 -9.65 9.90 22.70
C VAL A 39 -10.29 8.91 23.69
N LYS A 40 -10.37 7.62 23.33
CA LYS A 40 -10.88 6.56 24.23
C LYS A 40 -10.14 6.53 25.56
N TRP A 41 -8.80 6.60 25.53
CA TRP A 41 -7.98 6.63 26.75
C TRP A 41 -8.24 7.88 27.60
N CYS A 42 -8.34 9.05 26.99
CA CYS A 42 -8.70 10.27 27.69
C CYS A 42 -10.03 10.14 28.44
N GLU A 43 -11.04 9.56 27.79
CA GLU A 43 -12.36 9.31 28.40
C GLU A 43 -12.25 8.33 29.59
N GLN A 44 -11.46 7.27 29.46
CA GLN A 44 -11.26 6.28 30.52
C GLN A 44 -10.51 6.82 31.75
N GLU A 45 -9.52 7.68 31.54
CA GLU A 45 -8.71 8.30 32.59
C GLU A 45 -9.32 9.61 33.13
N GLY A 46 -10.49 10.02 32.59
CA GLY A 46 -11.19 11.21 33.05
C GLY A 46 -10.58 12.54 32.59
N PHE A 47 -9.76 12.55 31.52
CA PHE A 47 -9.30 13.78 30.87
C PHE A 47 -10.44 14.42 30.10
N GLY A 48 -11.20 15.28 30.72
CA GLY A 48 -12.24 16.09 30.06
C GLY A 48 -11.69 17.33 29.33
N ASN A 49 -10.45 17.73 29.65
CA ASN A 49 -9.78 18.90 29.10
C ASN A 49 -8.32 18.55 28.72
N LEU A 50 -7.93 18.80 27.47
CA LEU A 50 -6.57 18.50 27.00
C LEU A 50 -5.49 19.45 27.56
N ASN A 51 -5.86 20.57 28.16
CA ASN A 51 -4.94 21.45 28.87
C ASN A 51 -4.27 20.76 30.08
N ASP A 52 -4.91 19.70 30.61
CA ASP A 52 -4.43 18.94 31.76
C ASP A 52 -3.38 17.88 31.36
N LEU A 53 -3.12 17.72 30.05
CA LEU A 53 -2.11 16.78 29.55
C LEU A 53 -0.70 17.19 29.97
N THR A 54 0.04 16.20 30.49
CA THR A 54 1.43 16.36 30.89
C THR A 54 2.32 15.34 30.15
N ALA A 55 3.63 15.53 30.23
CA ALA A 55 4.58 14.54 29.72
C ALA A 55 4.39 13.17 30.37
N ARG A 56 3.97 13.12 31.66
CA ARG A 56 3.70 11.88 32.37
C ARG A 56 2.45 11.21 31.83
N SER A 57 1.35 11.91 31.64
CA SER A 57 0.11 11.35 31.08
C SER A 57 0.31 10.81 29.66
N LEU A 58 1.13 11.48 28.84
CA LEU A 58 1.49 10.96 27.52
C LEU A 58 2.33 9.66 27.59
N HIS A 59 3.18 9.52 28.61
CA HIS A 59 3.91 8.28 28.84
C HIS A 59 2.97 7.15 29.28
N GLU A 60 2.03 7.44 30.19
CA GLU A 60 0.98 6.52 30.63
C GLU A 60 0.11 6.05 29.47
N TYR A 61 -0.32 6.96 28.60
CA TYR A 61 -1.00 6.62 27.35
C TYR A 61 -0.18 5.66 26.47
N ARG A 62 1.12 5.94 26.29
CA ARG A 62 1.99 5.06 25.49
C ARG A 62 2.05 3.64 26.04
N LEU A 63 2.18 3.47 27.36
CA LEU A 63 2.20 2.17 28.02
C LEU A 63 0.85 1.46 27.86
N TRP A 64 -0.23 2.14 28.21
CA TRP A 64 -1.59 1.63 28.03
C TRP A 64 -1.84 1.18 26.60
N ARG A 65 -1.45 2.01 25.61
CA ARG A 65 -1.71 1.71 24.20
C ARG A 65 -0.95 0.49 23.68
N LYS A 66 0.24 0.25 24.21
CA LYS A 66 1.02 -0.95 23.88
C LYS A 66 0.32 -2.21 24.39
N GLU A 67 -0.23 -2.16 25.60
CA GLU A 67 -0.89 -3.30 26.27
C GLU A 67 -2.31 -3.53 25.74
N ASP A 68 -3.15 -2.48 25.63
CA ASP A 68 -4.56 -2.58 25.15
C ASP A 68 -4.69 -3.22 23.78
N GLY A 69 -3.71 -3.06 22.91
CA GLY A 69 -3.80 -3.50 21.52
C GLY A 69 -2.83 -4.61 21.13
N ASP A 70 -1.99 -5.12 22.03
CA ASP A 70 -0.87 -6.03 21.69
C ASP A 70 -0.13 -5.59 20.41
N LEU A 71 0.23 -4.30 20.37
CA LEU A 71 0.68 -3.66 19.14
C LEU A 71 2.14 -3.97 18.83
N LYS A 72 2.40 -4.28 17.56
CA LYS A 72 3.76 -4.24 17.03
C LYS A 72 4.35 -2.83 17.16
N THR A 73 5.65 -2.73 17.43
CA THR A 73 6.38 -1.46 17.62
C THR A 73 6.15 -0.48 16.46
N ILE A 74 6.13 -0.96 15.22
CA ILE A 74 5.87 -0.13 14.03
C ILE A 74 4.46 0.49 14.02
N THR A 75 3.44 -0.23 14.51
CA THR A 75 2.07 0.28 14.61
C THR A 75 1.97 1.34 15.68
N LEU A 76 2.56 1.08 16.84
CA LEU A 76 2.64 2.05 17.93
C LEU A 76 3.38 3.32 17.50
N LYS A 77 4.54 3.19 16.84
CA LYS A 77 5.27 4.31 16.23
C LYS A 77 4.39 5.15 15.33
N GLY A 78 3.62 4.52 14.43
CA GLY A 78 2.72 5.22 13.52
C GLY A 78 1.60 6.00 14.23
N GLN A 79 1.03 5.44 15.31
CA GLN A 79 0.00 6.09 16.11
C GLN A 79 0.57 7.26 16.90
N LEU A 80 1.70 7.06 17.60
CA LEU A 80 2.37 8.12 18.37
C LEU A 80 2.90 9.24 17.49
N SER A 81 3.37 8.93 16.26
CA SER A 81 3.76 9.97 15.30
C SER A 81 2.56 10.82 14.87
N THR A 82 1.38 10.22 14.72
CA THR A 82 0.16 10.97 14.45
C THR A 82 -0.26 11.81 15.66
N LEU A 83 -0.17 11.26 16.86
CA LEU A 83 -0.43 11.99 18.11
C LEU A 83 0.51 13.20 18.26
N ARG A 84 1.79 13.05 17.91
CA ARG A 84 2.74 14.18 17.91
C ARG A 84 2.31 15.33 16.98
N VAL A 85 1.81 14.99 15.78
CA VAL A 85 1.27 16.01 14.86
C VAL A 85 0.02 16.67 15.43
N PHE A 86 -0.83 15.90 16.10
CA PHE A 86 -2.02 16.40 16.77
C PHE A 86 -1.67 17.34 17.95
N LEU A 87 -0.69 16.97 18.78
CA LEU A 87 -0.22 17.82 19.88
C LEU A 87 0.35 19.16 19.36
N LYS A 88 1.11 19.14 18.26
CA LYS A 88 1.56 20.39 17.61
C LYS A 88 0.41 21.32 17.19
N PHE A 89 -0.67 20.73 16.69
CA PHE A 89 -1.87 21.50 16.38
C PHE A 89 -2.50 22.07 17.64
N LEU A 90 -2.64 21.29 18.72
CA LEU A 90 -3.17 21.77 19.99
C LEU A 90 -2.35 22.93 20.56
N GLU A 91 -1.03 22.85 20.51
CA GLU A 91 -0.14 23.95 20.91
C GLU A 91 -0.36 25.24 20.10
N SER A 92 -0.70 25.09 18.81
CA SER A 92 -0.93 26.25 17.94
C SER A 92 -2.26 26.98 18.18
N ILE A 93 -3.19 26.33 18.92
CA ILE A 93 -4.49 26.87 19.29
C ILE A 93 -4.65 27.04 20.81
N ASP A 94 -3.54 27.07 21.54
CA ASP A 94 -3.49 27.18 23.00
C ASP A 94 -4.26 26.07 23.75
N GLY A 95 -4.52 24.96 23.09
CA GLY A 95 -5.19 23.76 23.63
C GLY A 95 -4.25 22.81 24.39
N ALA A 96 -2.94 23.05 24.39
CA ALA A 96 -1.93 22.30 25.14
C ALA A 96 -0.70 23.17 25.44
N GLU A 97 0.07 22.78 26.47
CA GLU A 97 1.34 23.42 26.84
C GLU A 97 2.35 23.40 25.67
N GLN A 98 3.00 24.51 25.40
CA GLN A 98 4.03 24.62 24.38
C GLN A 98 5.17 23.62 24.58
N GLY A 99 5.59 22.94 23.53
CA GLY A 99 6.64 21.93 23.57
C GLY A 99 6.19 20.56 24.11
N LEU A 100 4.91 20.35 24.39
CA LEU A 100 4.39 19.06 24.87
C LEU A 100 4.58 17.94 23.83
N HIS A 101 4.46 18.28 22.52
CA HIS A 101 4.68 17.32 21.45
C HIS A 101 6.09 16.71 21.42
N ASP A 102 7.11 17.46 21.87
CA ASP A 102 8.49 16.98 21.92
C ASP A 102 8.73 16.05 23.12
N LYS A 103 7.91 16.19 24.17
CA LYS A 103 7.95 15.30 25.34
C LYS A 103 7.35 13.93 25.05
N LEU A 104 6.62 13.74 23.93
CA LEU A 104 6.09 12.44 23.53
C LEU A 104 7.18 11.54 22.96
N LEU A 105 7.54 10.49 23.70
CA LEU A 105 8.57 9.52 23.31
C LEU A 105 8.03 8.53 22.27
N VAL A 106 8.32 8.78 20.99
CA VAL A 106 8.01 7.86 19.88
C VAL A 106 9.12 6.83 19.79
N PRO A 107 8.80 5.50 19.77
CA PRO A 107 9.84 4.47 19.68
C PRO A 107 10.61 4.56 18.36
N SER A 108 11.92 4.38 18.41
CA SER A 108 12.71 4.05 17.25
C SER A 108 12.36 2.62 16.81
N VAL A 109 12.33 2.40 15.52
CA VAL A 109 12.18 1.06 14.92
C VAL A 109 13.36 0.93 13.99
N GLU A 110 14.17 -0.09 14.19
CA GLU A 110 15.29 -0.40 13.30
C GLU A 110 14.74 -0.71 11.90
N ASP A 111 15.53 -0.42 10.87
CA ASP A 111 15.07 -0.56 9.48
C ASP A 111 14.65 -2.00 9.16
N GLU A 112 15.26 -2.98 9.79
CA GLU A 112 14.93 -4.41 9.64
C GLU A 112 13.55 -4.77 10.19
N GLU A 113 13.13 -4.21 11.32
CA GLU A 113 11.79 -4.38 11.88
C GLU A 113 10.72 -3.54 11.15
N ALA A 114 11.14 -2.43 10.54
CA ALA A 114 10.22 -1.53 9.82
C ALA A 114 9.79 -2.07 8.47
N VAL A 115 10.57 -2.96 7.87
CA VAL A 115 10.32 -3.54 6.55
C VAL A 115 9.73 -4.94 6.73
N SER A 116 8.48 -5.13 6.29
CA SER A 116 7.97 -6.50 6.13
C SER A 116 8.81 -7.20 5.06
N ASN A 117 9.39 -8.35 5.38
CA ASN A 117 10.18 -9.14 4.43
C ASN A 117 9.29 -9.97 3.49
N SER A 118 7.95 -9.84 3.58
CA SER A 118 7.04 -10.56 2.69
C SER A 118 7.12 -9.99 1.27
N MET A 119 7.35 -10.85 0.32
CA MET A 119 7.25 -10.55 -1.12
C MET A 119 6.72 -11.76 -1.87
N LEU A 120 6.24 -11.55 -3.08
CA LEU A 120 5.88 -12.63 -3.97
C LEU A 120 7.12 -13.05 -4.77
N GLU A 121 7.58 -14.28 -4.56
CA GLU A 121 8.72 -14.82 -5.31
C GLU A 121 8.37 -15.00 -6.80
N ALA A 122 9.38 -14.82 -7.68
CA ALA A 122 9.22 -14.86 -9.12
C ALA A 122 8.63 -16.19 -9.61
N GLU A 123 9.15 -17.31 -9.14
CA GLU A 123 8.66 -18.65 -9.48
C GLU A 123 7.16 -18.81 -9.14
N ARG A 124 6.76 -18.30 -8.00
CA ARG A 124 5.35 -18.33 -7.59
C ARG A 124 4.48 -17.42 -8.45
N SER A 125 4.98 -16.26 -8.84
CA SER A 125 4.29 -15.34 -9.76
C SER A 125 4.08 -15.99 -11.13
N GLU A 126 5.10 -16.67 -11.67
CA GLU A 126 5.00 -17.41 -12.91
C GLU A 126 3.97 -18.54 -12.85
N HIS A 127 3.91 -19.28 -11.74
CA HIS A 127 2.88 -20.30 -11.55
C HIS A 127 1.47 -19.73 -11.57
N ILE A 128 1.26 -18.58 -10.89
CA ILE A 128 -0.03 -17.89 -10.86
C ILE A 128 -0.39 -17.42 -12.27
N LEU A 129 0.51 -16.75 -12.97
CA LEU A 129 0.29 -16.25 -14.33
C LEU A 129 -0.01 -17.40 -15.30
N ARG A 130 0.75 -18.50 -15.24
CA ARG A 130 0.52 -19.67 -16.07
C ARG A 130 -0.84 -20.30 -15.81
N TYR A 131 -1.27 -20.39 -14.56
CA TYR A 131 -2.60 -20.87 -14.21
C TYR A 131 -3.69 -19.97 -14.75
N LEU A 132 -3.57 -18.65 -14.55
CA LEU A 132 -4.54 -17.66 -15.01
C LEU A 132 -4.61 -17.62 -16.55
N SER A 133 -3.47 -17.67 -17.22
CA SER A 133 -3.41 -17.74 -18.69
C SER A 133 -4.12 -18.97 -19.25
N LYS A 134 -4.02 -20.11 -18.55
CA LYS A 134 -4.63 -21.36 -19.01
C LYS A 134 -6.13 -21.46 -18.71
N TYR A 135 -6.57 -21.01 -17.54
CA TYR A 135 -7.91 -21.28 -17.02
C TYR A 135 -8.80 -20.04 -16.88
N GLU A 136 -8.20 -18.87 -16.83
CA GLU A 136 -8.89 -17.58 -16.69
C GLU A 136 -8.30 -16.53 -17.65
N TYR A 137 -7.96 -16.93 -18.90
CA TYR A 137 -7.31 -16.07 -19.88
C TYR A 137 -8.10 -14.77 -20.08
N ALA A 138 -7.38 -13.64 -20.13
CA ALA A 138 -7.92 -12.29 -20.26
C ALA A 138 -9.08 -11.96 -19.29
N SER A 139 -9.20 -12.72 -18.18
CA SER A 139 -10.11 -12.35 -17.13
C SER A 139 -9.59 -11.11 -16.38
N LYS A 140 -10.48 -10.45 -15.65
CA LYS A 140 -10.14 -9.34 -14.76
C LYS A 140 -9.01 -9.68 -13.76
N ARG A 141 -8.99 -10.93 -13.27
CA ARG A 141 -7.94 -11.43 -12.35
C ARG A 141 -6.61 -11.59 -13.06
N HIS A 142 -6.62 -12.20 -14.25
CA HIS A 142 -5.42 -12.40 -15.04
C HIS A 142 -4.80 -11.05 -15.41
N THR A 143 -5.57 -10.16 -16.00
CA THR A 143 -5.10 -8.85 -16.47
C THR A 143 -4.58 -7.99 -15.32
N LEU A 144 -5.31 -7.92 -14.20
CA LEU A 144 -4.87 -7.16 -13.04
C LEU A 144 -3.54 -7.70 -12.47
N PHE A 145 -3.43 -9.02 -12.33
CA PHE A 145 -2.22 -9.63 -11.79
C PHE A 145 -1.03 -9.42 -12.75
N ALA A 146 -1.22 -9.61 -14.05
CA ALA A 146 -0.21 -9.38 -15.07
C ALA A 146 0.28 -7.92 -15.06
N VAL A 147 -0.64 -6.95 -15.04
CA VAL A 147 -0.27 -5.53 -14.97
C VAL A 147 0.50 -5.21 -13.69
N LEU A 148 0.05 -5.70 -12.53
CA LEU A 148 0.75 -5.44 -11.26
C LEU A 148 2.17 -6.03 -11.25
N TRP A 149 2.33 -7.26 -11.74
CA TRP A 149 3.62 -7.94 -11.79
C TRP A 149 4.57 -7.29 -12.80
N HIS A 150 4.14 -7.12 -14.04
CA HIS A 150 5.01 -6.57 -15.09
C HIS A 150 5.38 -5.11 -14.89
N THR A 151 4.47 -4.29 -14.40
CA THR A 151 4.76 -2.86 -14.20
C THR A 151 5.38 -2.55 -12.83
N GLY A 152 5.23 -3.45 -11.85
CA GLY A 152 5.60 -3.18 -10.47
C GLY A 152 4.87 -1.97 -9.86
N CYS A 153 3.74 -1.54 -10.43
CA CYS A 153 3.06 -0.33 -10.02
C CYS A 153 2.41 -0.47 -8.63
N ARG A 154 2.18 0.67 -7.96
CA ARG A 154 1.38 0.69 -6.73
C ARG A 154 -0.09 0.43 -7.05
N MET A 155 -0.81 -0.19 -6.13
CA MET A 155 -2.26 -0.43 -6.24
C MET A 155 -3.05 0.85 -6.60
N GLY A 156 -2.65 2.01 -6.07
CA GLY A 156 -3.26 3.29 -6.42
C GLY A 156 -3.05 3.69 -7.89
N ALA A 157 -1.93 3.29 -8.50
CA ALA A 157 -1.69 3.49 -9.92
C ALA A 157 -2.57 2.57 -10.77
N ALA A 158 -2.67 1.28 -10.43
CA ALA A 158 -3.59 0.36 -11.11
C ALA A 158 -5.05 0.85 -11.04
N HIS A 159 -5.47 1.36 -9.87
CA HIS A 159 -6.80 1.97 -9.69
C HIS A 159 -7.02 3.20 -10.59
N SER A 160 -5.98 3.98 -10.89
CA SER A 160 -6.10 5.22 -11.68
C SER A 160 -6.14 5.02 -13.19
N MET A 161 -5.81 3.83 -13.69
CA MET A 161 -5.70 3.54 -15.11
C MET A 161 -7.08 3.55 -15.78
N ASP A 162 -7.10 4.13 -16.96
CA ASP A 162 -8.24 4.13 -17.90
C ASP A 162 -7.89 3.31 -19.15
N VAL A 163 -8.88 2.91 -19.94
CA VAL A 163 -8.68 2.21 -21.21
C VAL A 163 -7.78 3.04 -22.13
N SER A 164 -7.99 4.36 -22.17
CA SER A 164 -7.20 5.30 -22.98
C SER A 164 -5.73 5.45 -22.55
N ASP A 165 -5.35 4.90 -21.40
CA ASP A 165 -3.96 4.86 -20.94
C ASP A 165 -3.17 3.70 -21.55
N PHE A 166 -3.85 2.69 -22.11
CA PHE A 166 -3.23 1.60 -22.85
C PHE A 166 -3.04 2.00 -24.31
N ASP A 167 -1.84 1.86 -24.80
CA ASP A 167 -1.44 2.15 -26.15
C ASP A 167 -0.85 0.87 -26.78
N ARG A 168 -1.67 0.20 -27.60
CA ARG A 168 -1.32 -1.09 -28.20
C ARG A 168 -0.18 -0.95 -29.21
N GLU A 169 -0.16 0.14 -29.97
CA GLU A 169 0.82 0.35 -31.05
C GLU A 169 2.22 0.55 -30.46
N SER A 170 2.34 1.38 -29.41
CA SER A 170 3.61 1.62 -28.73
C SER A 170 3.92 0.58 -27.62
N GLN A 171 3.05 -0.42 -27.42
CA GLN A 171 3.17 -1.42 -26.36
C GLN A 171 3.40 -0.79 -24.99
N ALA A 172 2.57 0.17 -24.63
CA ALA A 172 2.79 1.01 -23.46
C ALA A 172 1.53 1.19 -22.61
N LEU A 173 1.75 1.33 -21.31
CA LEU A 173 0.72 1.68 -20.34
C LEU A 173 1.12 2.97 -19.62
N LYS A 174 0.28 4.00 -19.76
CA LYS A 174 0.50 5.33 -19.18
C LYS A 174 -0.06 5.36 -17.76
N VAL A 175 0.71 5.86 -16.81
CA VAL A 175 0.26 6.11 -15.43
C VAL A 175 0.11 7.61 -15.26
N ARG A 176 -1.14 8.07 -15.04
CA ARG A 176 -1.51 9.49 -15.02
C ARG A 176 -2.06 9.92 -13.67
N HIS A 177 -1.74 11.16 -13.28
CA HIS A 177 -2.24 11.80 -12.07
C HIS A 177 -3.46 12.66 -12.41
N ARG A 178 -4.66 12.26 -11.95
CA ARG A 178 -5.93 12.94 -12.21
C ARG A 178 -6.64 13.23 -10.89
N PRO A 179 -6.18 14.24 -10.12
CA PRO A 179 -6.74 14.56 -8.80
C PRO A 179 -8.20 15.02 -8.90
N ASP A 180 -8.54 15.81 -9.92
CA ASP A 180 -9.88 16.41 -10.10
C ASP A 180 -10.97 15.35 -10.34
N THR A 181 -10.57 14.14 -10.70
CA THR A 181 -11.45 13.00 -10.94
C THR A 181 -11.17 11.83 -9.99
N GLY A 182 -10.67 12.11 -8.80
CA GLY A 182 -10.51 11.15 -7.70
C GLY A 182 -9.42 10.09 -7.87
N THR A 183 -8.63 10.13 -8.97
CA THR A 183 -7.57 9.14 -9.24
C THR A 183 -6.17 9.75 -9.12
N HIS A 184 -5.87 10.30 -7.95
CA HIS A 184 -4.55 10.86 -7.65
C HIS A 184 -3.50 9.77 -7.41
N LEU A 185 -2.26 10.03 -7.88
CA LEU A 185 -1.09 9.21 -7.57
C LEU A 185 -0.44 9.62 -6.25
N LYS A 186 0.25 8.70 -5.59
CA LYS A 186 0.97 8.97 -4.33
C LYS A 186 1.97 10.13 -4.45
N ASN A 187 2.70 10.19 -5.57
CA ASN A 187 3.72 11.20 -5.80
C ASN A 187 3.23 12.32 -6.74
N LYS A 188 1.92 12.49 -6.87
CA LYS A 188 1.28 13.50 -7.75
C LYS A 188 1.86 13.40 -9.19
N GLN A 189 2.15 14.53 -9.85
CA GLN A 189 2.75 14.58 -11.19
C GLN A 189 4.09 13.83 -11.27
N ALA A 190 4.92 13.88 -10.24
CA ALA A 190 6.17 13.12 -10.19
C ALA A 190 5.97 11.59 -10.19
N GLY A 191 4.73 11.13 -10.03
CA GLY A 191 4.34 9.72 -10.15
C GLY A 191 3.95 9.30 -11.56
N GLU A 192 3.78 10.24 -12.50
CA GLU A 192 3.43 9.96 -13.89
C GLU A 192 4.59 9.31 -14.63
N ARG A 193 4.27 8.34 -15.48
CA ARG A 193 5.26 7.62 -16.28
C ARG A 193 4.58 6.77 -17.35
N ILE A 194 5.38 6.30 -18.29
CA ILE A 194 4.99 5.33 -19.31
C ILE A 194 5.75 4.03 -19.03
N CYS A 195 5.02 2.91 -18.91
CA CYS A 195 5.60 1.59 -18.70
C CYS A 195 5.52 0.82 -20.04
N ALA A 196 6.66 0.46 -20.61
CA ALA A 196 6.70 -0.48 -21.73
C ALA A 196 6.17 -1.85 -21.27
N LEU A 197 5.42 -2.52 -22.13
CA LEU A 197 4.83 -3.84 -21.88
C LEU A 197 5.43 -4.86 -22.86
N SER A 198 5.41 -6.14 -22.48
CA SER A 198 5.69 -7.23 -23.42
C SER A 198 4.48 -7.47 -24.33
N GLU A 199 4.71 -8.09 -25.47
CA GLU A 199 3.65 -8.47 -26.40
C GLU A 199 2.55 -9.30 -25.72
N GLU A 200 2.94 -10.29 -24.93
CA GLU A 200 2.03 -11.15 -24.17
C GLU A 200 1.10 -10.36 -23.23
N VAL A 201 1.63 -9.35 -22.54
CA VAL A 201 0.81 -8.50 -21.64
C VAL A 201 -0.11 -7.59 -22.45
N CYS A 202 0.34 -7.13 -23.62
CA CYS A 202 -0.48 -6.34 -24.54
C CYS A 202 -1.65 -7.16 -25.07
N GLU A 203 -1.44 -8.40 -25.50
CA GLU A 203 -2.49 -9.32 -25.94
C GLU A 203 -3.54 -9.55 -24.85
N VAL A 204 -3.08 -9.84 -23.64
CA VAL A 204 -3.99 -10.03 -22.48
C VAL A 204 -4.81 -8.76 -22.18
N LEU A 205 -4.21 -7.58 -22.27
CA LEU A 205 -4.89 -6.32 -22.07
C LEU A 205 -5.92 -6.03 -23.16
N GLU A 206 -5.55 -6.24 -24.41
CA GLU A 206 -6.42 -6.03 -25.57
C GLU A 206 -7.64 -6.94 -25.52
N ASP A 207 -7.44 -8.24 -25.31
CA ASP A 207 -8.52 -9.21 -25.16
C ASP A 207 -9.40 -8.93 -23.95
N TYR A 208 -8.79 -8.52 -22.83
CA TYR A 208 -9.55 -8.09 -21.66
C TYR A 208 -10.45 -6.90 -21.97
N ILE A 209 -9.91 -5.86 -22.58
CA ILE A 209 -10.64 -4.64 -22.91
C ILE A 209 -11.79 -4.92 -23.88
N ASN A 210 -11.53 -5.73 -24.89
CA ASN A 210 -12.48 -5.96 -25.98
C ASN A 210 -13.55 -7.02 -25.65
N VAL A 211 -13.25 -7.97 -24.76
CA VAL A 211 -14.11 -9.16 -24.57
C VAL A 211 -14.67 -9.30 -23.17
N THR A 212 -13.85 -9.11 -22.12
CA THR A 212 -14.24 -9.50 -20.77
C THR A 212 -14.42 -8.34 -19.79
N ARG A 213 -13.95 -7.14 -20.14
CA ARG A 213 -14.15 -5.94 -19.32
C ARG A 213 -15.63 -5.55 -19.31
N ASP A 214 -16.14 -5.17 -18.11
CA ASP A 214 -17.47 -4.56 -18.05
C ASP A 214 -17.44 -3.19 -18.77
N ASP A 215 -18.32 -2.99 -19.75
CA ASP A 215 -18.43 -1.73 -20.48
C ASP A 215 -19.18 -0.68 -19.66
N VAL A 216 -18.43 -0.04 -18.77
CA VAL A 216 -18.94 0.96 -17.83
C VAL A 216 -17.99 2.14 -17.74
N THR A 217 -18.55 3.29 -17.41
CA THR A 217 -17.81 4.51 -17.07
C THR A 217 -17.81 4.74 -15.55
N ASP A 218 -16.90 5.58 -15.10
CA ASP A 218 -16.91 6.09 -13.71
C ASP A 218 -17.80 7.35 -13.59
N ASP A 219 -17.94 7.87 -12.37
CA ASP A 219 -18.76 9.06 -12.06
C ASP A 219 -18.28 10.33 -12.81
N HIS A 220 -17.12 10.28 -13.45
CA HIS A 220 -16.55 11.37 -14.25
C HIS A 220 -16.62 11.09 -15.76
N GLY A 221 -17.36 10.06 -16.18
CA GLY A 221 -17.52 9.69 -17.60
C GLY A 221 -16.28 9.08 -18.24
N ARG A 222 -15.28 8.64 -17.45
CA ARG A 222 -14.08 7.96 -17.97
C ARG A 222 -14.32 6.45 -18.00
N GLU A 223 -13.61 5.76 -18.88
CA GLU A 223 -13.62 4.31 -19.03
C GLU A 223 -12.48 3.69 -18.18
N PRO A 224 -12.71 3.26 -16.91
CA PRO A 224 -11.65 2.68 -16.10
C PRO A 224 -11.12 1.40 -16.74
N LEU A 225 -9.81 1.16 -16.67
CA LEU A 225 -9.24 -0.10 -17.14
C LEU A 225 -9.75 -1.28 -16.29
N PHE A 226 -9.76 -1.13 -14.96
CA PHE A 226 -10.29 -2.16 -14.07
C PHE A 226 -11.66 -1.74 -13.51
N THR A 227 -12.66 -2.56 -13.78
CA THR A 227 -14.08 -2.27 -13.54
C THR A 227 -14.76 -3.30 -12.65
N THR A 228 -15.86 -2.87 -12.06
CA THR A 228 -16.97 -3.72 -11.59
C THR A 228 -18.21 -3.32 -12.40
N GLN A 229 -19.29 -4.06 -12.29
CA GLN A 229 -20.58 -3.68 -12.93
C GLN A 229 -21.06 -2.27 -12.54
N TYR A 230 -20.50 -1.63 -11.53
CA TYR A 230 -20.89 -0.31 -11.03
C TYR A 230 -19.91 0.82 -11.41
N GLY A 231 -18.89 0.53 -12.20
CA GLY A 231 -17.86 1.51 -12.58
C GLY A 231 -16.45 1.12 -12.12
N ARG A 232 -15.63 2.12 -11.82
CA ARG A 232 -14.22 1.94 -11.42
C ARG A 232 -14.06 1.02 -10.21
N MET A 233 -13.21 0.00 -10.35
CA MET A 233 -12.93 -0.93 -9.27
C MET A 233 -12.26 -0.22 -8.08
N HIS A 234 -12.89 -0.24 -6.91
CA HIS A 234 -12.33 0.37 -5.71
C HIS A 234 -11.03 -0.33 -5.26
N ARG A 235 -10.14 0.41 -4.62
CA ARG A 235 -8.83 -0.11 -4.14
C ARG A 235 -8.95 -1.31 -3.21
N SER A 236 -9.99 -1.37 -2.37
CA SER A 236 -10.26 -2.54 -1.51
C SER A 236 -10.54 -3.79 -2.35
N LYS A 237 -11.26 -3.64 -3.46
CA LYS A 237 -11.59 -4.76 -4.36
C LYS A 237 -10.38 -5.27 -5.12
N ILE A 238 -9.50 -4.36 -5.58
CA ILE A 238 -8.19 -4.73 -6.15
C ILE A 238 -7.40 -5.57 -5.13
N ARG A 239 -7.34 -5.13 -3.88
CA ARG A 239 -6.63 -5.83 -2.81
C ARG A 239 -7.23 -7.20 -2.50
N GLU A 240 -8.57 -7.29 -2.38
CA GLU A 240 -9.27 -8.57 -2.19
C GLU A 240 -8.98 -9.55 -3.31
N MET A 241 -8.98 -9.07 -4.56
CA MET A 241 -8.69 -9.88 -5.73
C MET A 241 -7.26 -10.44 -5.70
N VAL A 242 -6.28 -9.62 -5.33
CA VAL A 242 -4.89 -10.06 -5.19
C VAL A 242 -4.76 -11.12 -4.09
N TYR A 243 -5.37 -10.91 -2.93
CA TYR A 243 -5.39 -11.93 -1.88
C TYR A 243 -6.04 -13.23 -2.36
N ALA A 244 -7.15 -13.15 -3.07
CA ALA A 244 -7.87 -14.33 -3.56
C ALA A 244 -7.05 -15.13 -4.58
N VAL A 245 -6.42 -14.46 -5.55
CA VAL A 245 -5.61 -15.09 -6.61
C VAL A 245 -4.33 -15.69 -6.07
N SER A 246 -3.72 -15.07 -5.07
CA SER A 246 -2.42 -15.49 -4.56
C SER A 246 -2.46 -16.66 -3.57
N ARG A 247 -3.63 -17.16 -3.18
CA ARG A 247 -3.74 -18.38 -2.35
C ARG A 247 -3.25 -19.60 -3.13
N PRO A 248 -2.44 -20.50 -2.56
CA PRO A 248 -1.97 -21.71 -3.26
C PRO A 248 -3.09 -22.53 -3.88
N CYS A 249 -4.17 -22.77 -3.16
CA CYS A 249 -5.33 -23.51 -3.67
C CYS A 249 -6.06 -22.80 -4.84
N ALA A 250 -5.92 -21.49 -4.99
CA ALA A 250 -6.54 -20.74 -6.08
C ALA A 250 -5.87 -20.94 -7.44
N TYR A 251 -4.62 -21.39 -7.46
CA TYR A 251 -3.88 -21.70 -8.68
C TYR A 251 -3.41 -23.18 -8.73
N GLY A 252 -4.22 -24.07 -8.12
CA GLY A 252 -4.08 -25.52 -8.27
C GLY A 252 -2.94 -26.15 -7.46
N LYS A 253 -2.40 -25.47 -6.46
CA LYS A 253 -1.42 -26.04 -5.53
C LYS A 253 -2.08 -26.55 -4.25
N GLU A 254 -1.51 -27.57 -3.66
CA GLU A 254 -1.92 -28.05 -2.35
C GLU A 254 -1.77 -26.97 -1.28
N CYS A 255 -2.62 -27.05 -0.25
CA CYS A 255 -2.57 -26.11 0.85
C CYS A 255 -1.36 -26.39 1.76
N PRO A 256 -0.36 -25.50 1.83
CA PRO A 256 0.82 -25.72 2.69
C PRO A 256 0.50 -25.63 4.19
N HIS A 257 -0.74 -25.28 4.54
CA HIS A 257 -1.21 -25.14 5.93
C HIS A 257 -2.07 -26.34 6.37
N GLY A 258 -2.16 -27.40 5.55
CA GLY A 258 -2.96 -28.60 5.85
C GLY A 258 -4.47 -28.30 6.00
N ARG A 259 -4.99 -27.26 5.32
CA ARG A 259 -6.41 -26.89 5.37
C ARG A 259 -7.12 -27.41 4.14
N GLU A 260 -8.34 -27.93 4.34
CA GLU A 260 -9.21 -28.32 3.23
C GLU A 260 -9.80 -27.04 2.58
N PRO A 261 -9.62 -26.83 1.26
CA PRO A 261 -10.07 -25.63 0.58
C PRO A 261 -11.56 -25.32 0.76
N ASP A 262 -12.42 -26.33 0.72
CA ASP A 262 -13.87 -26.20 0.79
C ASP A 262 -14.38 -25.75 2.17
N SER A 263 -13.66 -26.08 3.23
CA SER A 263 -13.99 -25.71 4.61
C SER A 263 -13.13 -24.57 5.17
N CYS A 264 -12.14 -24.11 4.40
CA CYS A 264 -11.22 -23.07 4.83
C CYS A 264 -11.90 -21.69 4.84
N GLU A 265 -11.84 -20.98 5.98
CA GLU A 265 -12.37 -19.62 6.09
C GLU A 265 -11.82 -18.69 4.99
N ALA A 266 -10.54 -18.82 4.66
CA ALA A 266 -9.91 -18.07 3.59
C ALA A 266 -10.39 -18.49 2.19
N GLY A 267 -11.16 -19.56 2.06
CA GLY A 267 -11.84 -19.98 0.83
C GLY A 267 -12.83 -18.91 0.38
N ASN A 268 -13.50 -18.25 1.32
CA ASN A 268 -14.36 -17.11 1.02
C ASN A 268 -13.53 -15.95 0.44
N TYR A 269 -14.02 -15.39 -0.67
CA TYR A 269 -13.35 -14.31 -1.40
C TYR A 269 -13.02 -13.08 -0.52
N THR A 270 -13.97 -12.66 0.32
CA THR A 270 -13.79 -11.51 1.22
C THR A 270 -12.86 -11.79 2.41
N GLN A 271 -12.59 -13.06 2.68
CA GLN A 271 -11.72 -13.51 3.77
C GLN A 271 -10.36 -14.04 3.27
N ALA A 272 -10.08 -13.90 1.98
CA ALA A 272 -8.86 -14.43 1.34
C ALA A 272 -7.56 -13.96 2.02
N SER A 273 -7.56 -12.78 2.63
CA SER A 273 -6.43 -12.25 3.43
C SER A 273 -6.11 -13.06 4.70
N LYS A 274 -7.02 -13.95 5.15
CA LYS A 274 -6.78 -14.86 6.28
C LYS A 274 -5.95 -16.10 5.91
N CYS A 275 -5.66 -16.31 4.62
CA CYS A 275 -4.70 -17.33 4.20
C CYS A 275 -3.28 -16.82 4.49
N PRO A 276 -2.48 -17.54 5.30
CA PRO A 276 -1.12 -17.09 5.63
C PRO A 276 -0.20 -16.99 4.41
N SER A 277 -0.53 -17.72 3.33
CA SER A 277 0.21 -17.66 2.06
C SER A 277 -0.32 -16.61 1.09
N SER A 278 -1.45 -15.94 1.34
CA SER A 278 -1.90 -14.86 0.47
C SER A 278 -1.00 -13.63 0.59
N VAL A 279 -0.84 -12.90 -0.52
CA VAL A 279 0.04 -11.72 -0.56
C VAL A 279 -0.76 -10.47 -0.91
N SER A 280 -0.27 -9.32 -0.44
CA SER A 280 -0.84 -8.02 -0.75
C SER A 280 -0.35 -7.49 -2.12
N PRO A 281 -1.02 -6.48 -2.72
CA PRO A 281 -0.48 -5.80 -3.90
C PRO A 281 0.92 -5.20 -3.70
N HIS A 282 1.27 -4.88 -2.44
CA HIS A 282 2.60 -4.37 -2.14
C HIS A 282 3.67 -5.46 -2.17
N ASP A 283 3.31 -6.69 -1.78
CA ASP A 283 4.22 -7.85 -1.86
C ASP A 283 4.45 -8.27 -3.32
N ILE A 284 3.42 -8.15 -4.20
CA ILE A 284 3.60 -8.32 -5.66
C ILE A 284 4.61 -7.29 -6.18
N ARG A 285 4.43 -6.03 -5.83
CA ARG A 285 5.35 -4.96 -6.24
C ARG A 285 6.79 -5.20 -5.75
N ARG A 286 6.96 -5.65 -4.50
CA ARG A 286 8.29 -6.01 -3.97
C ARG A 286 8.91 -7.14 -4.77
N GLY A 287 8.17 -8.21 -5.00
CA GLY A 287 8.64 -9.33 -5.82
C GLY A 287 9.02 -8.90 -7.23
N ALA A 288 8.21 -8.07 -7.88
CA ALA A 288 8.49 -7.53 -9.21
C ALA A 288 9.79 -6.69 -9.22
N ILE A 289 9.99 -5.81 -8.23
CA ILE A 289 11.22 -5.02 -8.11
C ILE A 289 12.43 -5.94 -7.91
N THR A 290 12.34 -6.88 -6.97
CA THR A 290 13.44 -7.81 -6.68
C THR A 290 13.74 -8.68 -7.90
N HIS A 291 12.71 -9.15 -8.63
CA HIS A 291 12.87 -9.90 -9.87
C HIS A 291 13.61 -9.09 -10.94
N LEU A 292 13.23 -7.82 -11.15
CA LEU A 292 13.94 -6.95 -12.10
C LEU A 292 15.41 -6.73 -11.70
N LEU A 293 15.68 -6.54 -10.40
CA LEU A 293 17.04 -6.38 -9.90
C LEU A 293 17.86 -7.67 -10.02
N ARG A 294 17.27 -8.85 -9.79
CA ARG A 294 17.91 -10.15 -10.00
C ARG A 294 18.24 -10.40 -11.48
N ASN A 295 17.42 -9.89 -12.39
CA ASN A 295 17.69 -9.94 -13.83
C ASN A 295 18.54 -8.75 -14.33
N GLU A 296 19.34 -8.15 -13.46
CA GLU A 296 20.35 -7.14 -13.78
C GLU A 296 19.83 -5.86 -14.45
N VAL A 297 18.52 -5.61 -14.37
CA VAL A 297 17.99 -4.35 -14.86
C VAL A 297 18.59 -3.20 -14.04
N PRO A 298 19.22 -2.20 -14.68
CA PRO A 298 19.87 -1.11 -13.96
C PRO A 298 18.94 -0.44 -12.95
N LYS A 299 19.43 -0.19 -11.72
CA LYS A 299 18.67 0.39 -10.62
C LYS A 299 17.91 1.66 -11.02
N GLN A 300 18.51 2.52 -11.88
CA GLN A 300 17.86 3.73 -12.36
C GLN A 300 16.62 3.40 -13.23
N VAL A 301 16.74 2.42 -14.12
CA VAL A 301 15.63 1.96 -14.97
C VAL A 301 14.49 1.39 -14.12
N VAL A 302 14.83 0.58 -13.11
CA VAL A 302 13.84 0.06 -12.14
C VAL A 302 13.19 1.21 -11.37
N SER A 303 13.98 2.18 -10.87
CA SER A 303 13.50 3.37 -10.16
C SER A 303 12.44 4.13 -10.95
N ASP A 304 12.73 4.43 -12.20
CA ASP A 304 11.84 5.18 -13.10
C ASP A 304 10.57 4.36 -13.41
N ARG A 305 10.73 3.07 -13.75
CA ARG A 305 9.63 2.17 -14.06
C ARG A 305 8.62 2.04 -12.92
N VAL A 306 9.11 1.84 -11.70
CA VAL A 306 8.24 1.61 -10.54
C VAL A 306 7.88 2.88 -9.78
N ASN A 307 8.50 4.01 -10.09
CA ASN A 307 8.42 5.27 -9.34
C ASN A 307 8.75 5.05 -7.86
N SER A 308 10.00 4.69 -7.58
CA SER A 308 10.53 4.47 -6.25
C SER A 308 11.90 5.13 -6.12
N SER A 309 12.22 5.72 -4.97
CA SER A 309 13.53 6.35 -4.79
C SER A 309 14.66 5.32 -4.77
N PRO A 310 15.88 5.70 -5.14
CA PRO A 310 17.07 4.83 -5.05
C PRO A 310 17.27 4.23 -3.65
N GLU A 311 17.06 5.01 -2.58
CA GLU A 311 17.17 4.54 -1.20
C GLU A 311 16.14 3.43 -0.88
N THR A 312 14.94 3.52 -1.45
CA THR A 312 13.93 2.46 -1.31
C THR A 312 14.33 1.21 -2.09
N LEU A 313 14.93 1.38 -3.27
CA LEU A 313 15.44 0.25 -4.07
C LEU A 313 16.62 -0.43 -3.39
N GLU A 314 17.46 0.31 -2.70
CA GLU A 314 18.59 -0.27 -1.95
C GLU A 314 18.11 -1.28 -0.90
N LYS A 315 16.97 -1.02 -0.24
CA LYS A 315 16.34 -1.97 0.68
C LYS A 315 15.88 -3.27 0.00
N HIS A 316 15.50 -3.21 -1.27
CA HIS A 316 15.20 -4.41 -2.08
C HIS A 316 16.48 -5.10 -2.56
N TYR A 317 17.49 -4.34 -2.95
CA TYR A 317 18.79 -4.88 -3.36
C TYR A 317 19.52 -5.57 -2.19
N SER A 318 19.36 -5.09 -0.97
CA SER A 318 19.92 -5.74 0.23
C SER A 318 19.30 -7.11 0.53
N GLN A 319 18.14 -7.45 -0.09
CA GLN A 319 17.51 -8.78 0.02
C GLN A 319 18.13 -9.82 -0.91
N LEU A 320 18.99 -9.41 -1.86
CA LEU A 320 19.82 -10.33 -2.65
C LEU A 320 20.88 -10.95 -1.76
N THR A 321 21.16 -12.23 -1.97
CA THR A 321 22.27 -12.89 -1.27
C THR A 321 23.62 -12.30 -1.70
N GLU A 322 24.67 -12.52 -0.92
CA GLU A 322 26.00 -12.06 -1.30
C GLU A 322 26.51 -12.80 -2.55
N GLU A 323 26.09 -14.07 -2.74
CA GLU A 323 26.36 -14.84 -3.94
C GLU A 323 25.68 -14.24 -5.17
N GLU A 324 24.38 -13.86 -5.06
CA GLU A 324 23.66 -13.17 -6.14
C GLU A 324 24.31 -11.84 -6.50
N LYS A 325 24.71 -11.05 -5.49
CA LYS A 325 25.42 -9.79 -5.70
C LYS A 325 26.80 -9.97 -6.30
N MET A 326 27.50 -11.03 -5.92
CA MET A 326 28.81 -11.37 -6.50
C MET A 326 28.66 -11.75 -7.97
N GLU A 327 27.68 -12.60 -8.29
CA GLU A 327 27.45 -13.04 -9.67
C GLU A 327 27.07 -11.88 -10.59
N GLN A 328 26.22 -10.97 -10.15
CA GLN A 328 25.87 -9.74 -10.88
C GLN A 328 27.07 -8.80 -11.15
N ARG A 329 28.16 -8.97 -10.41
CA ARG A 329 29.37 -8.17 -10.63
C ARG A 329 30.41 -8.90 -11.46
N ARG A 330 30.24 -10.21 -11.71
CA ARG A 330 31.22 -11.05 -12.38
C ARG A 330 31.57 -10.49 -13.76
N ASP A 331 30.58 -10.20 -14.59
CA ASP A 331 30.75 -9.74 -15.97
C ASP A 331 31.54 -8.42 -16.07
N TYR A 332 31.46 -7.57 -15.02
CA TYR A 332 32.23 -6.30 -14.99
C TYR A 332 33.75 -6.50 -14.76
N PHE A 333 34.16 -7.70 -14.37
CA PHE A 333 35.57 -8.01 -14.06
C PHE A 333 36.14 -9.12 -14.96
N GLU A 334 35.39 -9.70 -15.89
CA GLU A 334 35.89 -10.73 -16.79
C GLU A 334 36.94 -10.19 -17.81
N ASP A 335 36.88 -8.90 -18.09
CA ASP A 335 37.79 -8.23 -19.05
C ASP A 335 38.85 -7.34 -18.36
N VAL A 336 39.03 -7.40 -17.03
CA VAL A 336 39.99 -6.67 -16.25
C VAL A 336 41.10 -7.60 -15.76
#